data_100140edbed646604a3c39c990dbc21c
#
_entry.id   100140edbed646604a3c39c990dbc21c
#
_cell.length_a   1.000
_cell.length_b   1.000
_cell.length_c   1.000
_cell.angle_alpha   90.00
_cell.angle_beta   90.00
_cell.angle_gamma   90.00
#
_symmetry.space_group_name_H-M   'P 1'
#
loop_
_entity.id
_entity.type
_entity.pdbx_description
1 polymer ?
#
loop_
_entity_poly.entity_id
_entity_poly.type
_entity_poly.pdbx_seq_one_letter_code
_entity_poly.pdbx_strand_id
1 'polypeptide(L)'
;MSARLESSTLSSAMSVNRKILEQVIEASAEPLIIVRVDHPDWPVVMSNQAFDSIGGQDTRQQPFADVIEQLVGRELALEISETVRSQQETSFPVELGGKEYLLALRPLQLASEKEARFYVAYWRGGAGAGAVAGSDMHHELLKAKRRIRDLSRDDPVTGLLNEKAFREVLEHDWAVASREKSTLSLVVFALDDFDAYVDVFGKHAADSCLRRVGQAVRRSLRRASDVVGRLDGARIIALSHASDQDSVQEFAARIATAVRELGIHHPRSTVSKFVTVTFRVGSGNAAAKNATAKALLDELLAGTAE
;
A
#
# COMPACT_ATOMS: atom_id res chain seq x y z
N MET A 1 -23.32 18.12 7.40
CA MET A 1 -23.38 17.27 6.17
C MET A 1 -22.02 16.77 5.67
N SER A 2 -20.87 17.28 6.18
CA SER A 2 -19.51 16.88 5.73
C SER A 2 -19.00 15.51 6.20
N ALA A 3 -19.41 15.03 7.37
CA ALA A 3 -18.89 13.77 7.93
C ALA A 3 -19.34 12.48 7.21
N ARG A 4 -20.38 12.54 6.37
CA ARG A 4 -20.85 11.38 5.60
C ARG A 4 -20.11 11.13 4.29
N LEU A 5 -19.42 12.13 3.74
CA LEU A 5 -18.65 12.00 2.49
C LEU A 5 -17.25 11.40 2.73
N GLU A 6 -16.62 11.70 3.87
CA GLU A 6 -15.32 11.15 4.21
C GLU A 6 -15.35 9.64 4.54
N SER A 7 -16.46 9.17 5.15
CA SER A 7 -16.64 7.74 5.42
C SER A 7 -16.86 6.92 4.13
N SER A 8 -17.41 7.52 3.07
CA SER A 8 -17.70 6.81 1.81
C SER A 8 -16.45 6.63 0.94
N THR A 9 -15.51 7.58 0.94
CA THR A 9 -14.25 7.51 0.19
C THR A 9 -13.24 6.57 0.84
N LEU A 10 -13.14 6.56 2.17
CA LEU A 10 -12.33 5.59 2.92
C LEU A 10 -12.88 4.16 2.78
N SER A 11 -14.20 4.00 2.81
CA SER A 11 -14.87 2.72 2.58
C SER A 11 -14.65 2.20 1.15
N SER A 12 -14.61 3.08 0.14
CA SER A 12 -14.37 2.70 -1.25
C SER A 12 -12.92 2.26 -1.50
N ALA A 13 -11.92 2.94 -0.95
CA ALA A 13 -10.51 2.56 -1.07
C ALA A 13 -10.21 1.22 -0.35
N MET A 14 -10.78 1.01 0.84
CA MET A 14 -10.69 -0.28 1.54
C MET A 14 -11.41 -1.40 0.78
N SER A 15 -12.53 -1.12 0.12
CA SER A 15 -13.26 -2.13 -0.65
C SER A 15 -12.53 -2.53 -1.94
N VAL A 16 -11.81 -1.63 -2.58
CA VAL A 16 -10.98 -1.93 -3.75
C VAL A 16 -9.80 -2.82 -3.36
N ASN A 17 -9.10 -2.53 -2.27
CA ASN A 17 -8.00 -3.37 -1.79
C ASN A 17 -8.48 -4.76 -1.38
N ARG A 18 -9.64 -4.88 -0.75
CA ARG A 18 -10.24 -6.16 -0.37
C ARG A 18 -10.60 -7.01 -1.59
N LYS A 19 -11.27 -6.43 -2.59
CA LYS A 19 -11.64 -7.15 -3.83
C LYS A 19 -10.42 -7.66 -4.60
N ILE A 20 -9.34 -6.88 -4.66
CA ILE A 20 -8.10 -7.30 -5.32
C ILE A 20 -7.47 -8.46 -4.56
N LEU A 21 -7.44 -8.40 -3.22
CA LEU A 21 -6.92 -9.49 -2.39
C LEU A 21 -7.76 -10.77 -2.55
N GLU A 22 -9.08 -10.65 -2.57
CA GLU A 22 -10.00 -11.75 -2.85
C GLU A 22 -9.73 -12.38 -4.23
N GLN A 23 -9.53 -11.57 -5.27
CA GLN A 23 -9.19 -12.07 -6.61
C GLN A 23 -7.83 -12.77 -6.67
N VAL A 24 -6.83 -12.29 -5.95
CA VAL A 24 -5.50 -12.94 -5.89
C VAL A 24 -5.59 -14.29 -5.20
N ILE A 25 -6.35 -14.38 -4.11
CA ILE A 25 -6.59 -15.64 -3.40
C ILE A 25 -7.37 -16.61 -4.27
N GLU A 26 -8.42 -16.14 -4.93
CA GLU A 26 -9.25 -16.94 -5.84
C GLU A 26 -8.46 -17.48 -7.05
N ALA A 27 -7.50 -16.70 -7.55
CA ALA A 27 -6.66 -17.10 -8.68
C ALA A 27 -5.53 -18.08 -8.30
N SER A 28 -5.34 -18.40 -7.02
CA SER A 28 -4.35 -19.39 -6.58
C SER A 28 -4.74 -20.79 -7.01
N ALA A 29 -3.80 -21.51 -7.63
CA ALA A 29 -3.99 -22.91 -8.00
C ALA A 29 -3.87 -23.87 -6.80
N GLU A 30 -3.27 -23.42 -5.69
CA GLU A 30 -3.19 -24.21 -4.45
C GLU A 30 -4.45 -24.00 -3.61
N PRO A 31 -5.07 -25.08 -3.09
CA PRO A 31 -6.14 -24.98 -2.13
C PRO A 31 -5.74 -24.16 -0.91
N LEU A 32 -6.56 -23.18 -0.54
CA LEU A 32 -6.23 -22.23 0.51
C LEU A 32 -7.49 -21.79 1.26
N ILE A 33 -7.37 -21.71 2.60
CA ILE A 33 -8.34 -21.03 3.46
C ILE A 33 -7.65 -20.04 4.40
N ILE A 34 -8.38 -19.01 4.79
CA ILE A 34 -7.98 -18.07 5.83
C ILE A 34 -8.95 -18.21 7.00
N VAL A 35 -8.38 -18.34 8.19
CA VAL A 35 -9.09 -18.56 9.44
C VAL A 35 -8.86 -17.37 10.36
N ARG A 36 -9.90 -16.94 11.04
CA ARG A 36 -9.84 -15.87 12.04
C ARG A 36 -9.70 -16.48 13.43
N VAL A 37 -8.55 -16.30 14.09
CA VAL A 37 -8.22 -16.97 15.36
C VAL A 37 -8.44 -16.11 16.61
N ASP A 38 -8.79 -14.83 16.46
CA ASP A 38 -9.22 -13.96 17.56
C ASP A 38 -10.72 -14.14 17.90
N HIS A 39 -11.40 -15.14 17.32
CA HIS A 39 -12.77 -15.51 17.59
C HIS A 39 -12.83 -16.92 18.21
N PRO A 40 -13.72 -17.22 19.19
CA PRO A 40 -13.77 -18.52 19.88
C PRO A 40 -13.89 -19.73 18.95
N ASP A 41 -14.69 -19.63 17.90
CA ASP A 41 -15.00 -20.73 16.98
C ASP A 41 -14.05 -20.81 15.79
N TRP A 42 -13.07 -19.91 15.67
CA TRP A 42 -12.12 -19.81 14.56
C TRP A 42 -12.79 -19.95 13.18
N PRO A 43 -13.70 -19.04 12.80
CA PRO A 43 -14.42 -19.18 11.56
C PRO A 43 -13.49 -19.07 10.35
N VAL A 44 -13.74 -19.88 9.33
CA VAL A 44 -13.14 -19.72 8.00
C VAL A 44 -13.69 -18.44 7.38
N VAL A 45 -12.85 -17.44 7.19
CA VAL A 45 -13.27 -16.13 6.65
C VAL A 45 -13.13 -16.06 5.13
N MET A 46 -12.29 -16.94 4.56
CA MET A 46 -12.05 -16.97 3.12
C MET A 46 -11.61 -18.37 2.68
N SER A 47 -12.08 -18.82 1.52
CA SER A 47 -11.62 -20.00 0.77
C SER A 47 -11.45 -19.62 -0.69
N ASN A 48 -10.62 -20.35 -1.44
CA ASN A 48 -10.52 -20.19 -2.89
C ASN A 48 -11.15 -21.40 -3.63
N GLN A 49 -11.38 -21.24 -4.92
CA GLN A 49 -11.99 -22.28 -5.77
C GLN A 49 -11.21 -23.59 -5.74
N ALA A 50 -9.87 -23.54 -5.63
CA ALA A 50 -9.06 -24.74 -5.53
C ALA A 50 -9.37 -25.52 -4.23
N PHE A 51 -9.63 -24.83 -3.11
CA PHE A 51 -10.03 -25.47 -1.85
C PHE A 51 -11.44 -26.05 -1.94
N ASP A 52 -12.38 -25.36 -2.58
CA ASP A 52 -13.75 -25.86 -2.77
C ASP A 52 -13.77 -27.21 -3.51
N SER A 53 -12.72 -27.49 -4.30
CA SER A 53 -12.57 -28.78 -5.02
C SER A 53 -12.15 -29.95 -4.11
N ILE A 54 -11.55 -29.70 -2.95
CA ILE A 54 -11.06 -30.72 -2.00
C ILE A 54 -11.80 -30.71 -0.67
N GLY A 55 -12.24 -29.53 -0.22
CA GLY A 55 -12.87 -29.29 1.08
C GLY A 55 -14.39 -29.25 1.09
N GLY A 56 -15.02 -29.34 -0.08
CA GLY A 56 -16.45 -29.14 -0.24
C GLY A 56 -16.85 -27.68 -0.39
N GLN A 57 -18.06 -27.46 -0.91
CA GLN A 57 -18.59 -26.11 -1.12
C GLN A 57 -19.12 -25.52 0.20
N ASP A 58 -19.04 -24.18 0.31
CA ASP A 58 -19.65 -23.40 1.39
C ASP A 58 -19.02 -23.58 2.80
N THR A 59 -17.70 -23.64 2.87
CA THR A 59 -16.96 -23.70 4.15
C THR A 59 -16.83 -22.33 4.84
N ARG A 60 -17.21 -21.23 4.19
CA ARG A 60 -17.15 -19.88 4.77
C ARG A 60 -18.07 -19.77 5.99
N GLN A 61 -17.56 -19.15 7.05
CA GLN A 61 -18.21 -19.01 8.36
C GLN A 61 -18.32 -20.31 9.19
N GLN A 62 -17.89 -21.46 8.66
CA GLN A 62 -17.83 -22.69 9.44
C GLN A 62 -16.63 -22.63 10.41
N PRO A 63 -16.74 -23.29 11.58
CA PRO A 63 -15.60 -23.44 12.49
C PRO A 63 -14.46 -24.20 11.82
N PHE A 64 -13.24 -23.69 11.95
CA PHE A 64 -12.07 -24.32 11.35
C PHE A 64 -11.87 -25.76 11.80
N ALA A 65 -12.13 -26.04 13.09
CA ALA A 65 -12.02 -27.38 13.63
C ALA A 65 -12.92 -28.39 12.89
N ASP A 66 -14.16 -28.00 12.60
CA ASP A 66 -15.14 -28.86 11.92
C ASP A 66 -14.70 -29.11 10.46
N VAL A 67 -14.24 -28.06 9.77
CA VAL A 67 -13.74 -28.17 8.39
C VAL A 67 -12.52 -29.10 8.32
N ILE A 68 -11.57 -28.96 9.24
CA ILE A 68 -10.38 -29.80 9.25
C ILE A 68 -10.72 -31.24 9.68
N GLU A 69 -11.60 -31.45 10.69
CA GLU A 69 -12.02 -32.78 11.11
C GLU A 69 -12.67 -33.57 9.96
N GLN A 70 -13.46 -32.91 9.14
CA GLN A 70 -14.06 -33.54 7.94
C GLN A 70 -13.01 -33.94 6.90
N LEU A 71 -11.92 -33.19 6.77
CA LEU A 71 -10.89 -33.44 5.77
C LEU A 71 -9.86 -34.49 6.19
N VAL A 72 -9.36 -34.41 7.41
CA VAL A 72 -8.20 -35.18 7.85
C VAL A 72 -8.49 -36.12 9.04
N GLY A 73 -9.73 -36.14 9.53
CA GLY A 73 -10.14 -36.92 10.68
C GLY A 73 -9.82 -36.23 12.02
N ARG A 74 -10.43 -36.76 13.08
CA ARG A 74 -10.46 -36.11 14.41
C ARG A 74 -9.09 -36.00 15.08
N GLU A 75 -8.28 -37.05 14.98
CA GLU A 75 -6.99 -37.10 15.67
C GLU A 75 -6.02 -36.02 15.14
N LEU A 76 -5.86 -35.96 13.83
CA LEU A 76 -4.99 -34.96 13.22
C LEU A 76 -5.57 -33.54 13.32
N ALA A 77 -6.91 -33.39 13.30
CA ALA A 77 -7.56 -32.10 13.49
C ALA A 77 -7.28 -31.50 14.88
N LEU A 78 -7.17 -32.31 15.92
CA LEU A 78 -6.80 -31.87 17.28
C LEU A 78 -5.34 -31.36 17.31
N GLU A 79 -4.40 -32.07 16.68
CA GLU A 79 -3.00 -31.67 16.59
C GLU A 79 -2.83 -30.35 15.81
N ILE A 80 -3.55 -30.21 14.70
CA ILE A 80 -3.59 -29.00 13.89
C ILE A 80 -4.14 -27.83 14.74
N SER A 81 -5.21 -28.05 15.48
CA SER A 81 -5.82 -27.03 16.35
C SER A 81 -4.88 -26.58 17.47
N GLU A 82 -4.10 -27.48 18.06
CA GLU A 82 -3.09 -27.16 19.06
C GLU A 82 -1.97 -26.30 18.50
N THR A 83 -1.53 -26.60 17.27
CA THR A 83 -0.53 -25.82 16.54
C THR A 83 -1.00 -24.40 16.29
N VAL A 84 -2.26 -24.22 15.89
CA VAL A 84 -2.84 -22.89 15.68
C VAL A 84 -2.93 -22.12 17.01
N ARG A 85 -3.28 -22.78 18.12
CA ARG A 85 -3.31 -22.16 19.47
C ARG A 85 -1.93 -21.68 19.92
N SER A 86 -0.91 -22.48 19.65
CA SER A 86 0.49 -22.13 20.00
C SER A 86 1.12 -21.11 19.07
N GLN A 87 0.37 -20.62 18.09
CA GLN A 87 0.81 -19.63 17.09
C GLN A 87 2.10 -20.04 16.34
N GLN A 88 2.28 -21.32 16.08
CA GLN A 88 3.43 -21.86 15.39
C GLN A 88 3.17 -22.05 13.89
N GLU A 89 4.24 -21.91 13.11
CA GLU A 89 4.26 -22.31 11.71
C GLU A 89 4.61 -23.79 11.63
N THR A 90 3.76 -24.61 11.00
CA THR A 90 3.97 -26.07 10.90
C THR A 90 3.36 -26.60 9.60
N SER A 91 3.77 -27.80 9.22
CA SER A 91 3.21 -28.51 8.08
C SER A 91 2.93 -29.97 8.41
N PHE A 92 1.80 -30.49 7.93
CA PHE A 92 1.33 -31.86 8.15
C PHE A 92 1.17 -32.59 6.81
N PRO A 93 1.69 -33.81 6.66
CA PRO A 93 1.33 -34.65 5.53
C PRO A 93 -0.11 -35.11 5.70
N VAL A 94 -0.92 -34.93 4.67
CA VAL A 94 -2.35 -35.31 4.66
C VAL A 94 -2.69 -35.97 3.35
N GLU A 95 -3.61 -36.93 3.38
CA GLU A 95 -4.15 -37.58 2.18
C GLU A 95 -5.59 -37.17 1.98
N LEU A 96 -5.92 -36.58 0.81
CA LEU A 96 -7.28 -36.15 0.46
C LEU A 96 -7.64 -36.70 -0.91
N GLY A 97 -8.71 -37.50 -0.95
CA GLY A 97 -9.20 -38.07 -2.20
C GLY A 97 -8.18 -38.95 -2.94
N GLY A 98 -7.33 -39.67 -2.20
CA GLY A 98 -6.29 -40.54 -2.75
C GLY A 98 -5.08 -39.78 -3.30
N LYS A 99 -4.91 -38.50 -2.96
CA LYS A 99 -3.75 -37.67 -3.31
C LYS A 99 -3.08 -37.20 -2.04
N GLU A 100 -1.74 -37.23 -2.05
CA GLU A 100 -0.94 -36.69 -0.95
C GLU A 100 -0.80 -35.18 -1.06
N TYR A 101 -0.99 -34.49 0.04
CA TYR A 101 -0.78 -33.05 0.20
C TYR A 101 0.09 -32.78 1.43
N LEU A 102 0.78 -31.66 1.41
CA LEU A 102 1.38 -31.07 2.60
C LEU A 102 0.50 -29.89 3.03
N LEU A 103 -0.25 -30.06 4.13
CA LEU A 103 -1.00 -28.97 4.75
C LEU A 103 -0.04 -28.07 5.53
N ALA A 104 0.15 -26.87 5.08
CA ALA A 104 0.99 -25.89 5.78
C ALA A 104 0.12 -24.83 6.44
N LEU A 105 0.43 -24.52 7.70
CA LEU A 105 -0.24 -23.56 8.56
C LEU A 105 0.71 -22.40 8.86
N ARG A 106 0.28 -21.17 8.58
CA ARG A 106 1.08 -19.96 8.84
C ARG A 106 0.28 -18.86 9.50
N PRO A 107 0.79 -18.26 10.59
CA PRO A 107 0.20 -17.07 11.16
C PRO A 107 0.35 -15.88 10.21
N LEU A 108 -0.73 -15.12 10.04
CA LEU A 108 -0.73 -13.85 9.33
C LEU A 108 -0.60 -12.72 10.34
N GLN A 109 0.64 -12.28 10.58
CA GLN A 109 0.96 -11.24 11.54
C GLN A 109 1.08 -9.89 10.83
N LEU A 110 0.30 -8.91 11.29
CA LEU A 110 0.45 -7.52 10.88
C LEU A 110 1.57 -6.88 11.71
N ALA A 111 2.38 -6.02 11.09
CA ALA A 111 3.57 -5.42 11.72
C ALA A 111 3.31 -4.64 13.03
N SER A 112 2.04 -4.35 13.34
CA SER A 112 1.60 -3.64 14.56
C SER A 112 1.04 -4.54 15.67
N GLU A 113 0.89 -5.84 15.43
CA GLU A 113 0.21 -6.77 16.33
C GLU A 113 1.22 -7.74 16.97
N LYS A 114 1.04 -8.01 18.29
CA LYS A 114 1.90 -8.97 19.01
C LYS A 114 1.51 -10.42 18.74
N GLU A 115 0.25 -10.66 18.41
CA GLU A 115 -0.32 -11.99 18.14
C GLU A 115 -1.01 -11.99 16.78
N ALA A 116 -0.94 -13.11 16.08
CA ALA A 116 -1.62 -13.26 14.82
C ALA A 116 -3.14 -13.37 15.03
N ARG A 117 -3.93 -12.57 14.33
CA ARG A 117 -5.40 -12.63 14.33
C ARG A 117 -5.95 -13.56 13.27
N PHE A 118 -5.13 -13.90 12.28
CA PHE A 118 -5.50 -14.77 11.19
C PHE A 118 -4.43 -15.82 10.95
N TYR A 119 -4.86 -16.98 10.50
CA TYR A 119 -4.03 -18.05 9.97
C TYR A 119 -4.39 -18.32 8.52
N VAL A 120 -3.39 -18.66 7.72
CA VAL A 120 -3.60 -19.26 6.42
C VAL A 120 -3.24 -20.74 6.49
N ALA A 121 -4.16 -21.57 6.02
CA ALA A 121 -3.94 -22.98 5.78
C ALA A 121 -3.98 -23.22 4.27
N TYR A 122 -2.95 -23.88 3.72
CA TYR A 122 -2.88 -24.18 2.31
C TYR A 122 -2.31 -25.58 2.08
N TRP A 123 -2.85 -26.25 1.06
CA TRP A 123 -2.52 -27.62 0.72
C TRP A 123 -1.64 -27.66 -0.52
N ARG A 124 -0.40 -28.05 -0.34
CA ARG A 124 0.52 -28.27 -1.45
C ARG A 124 0.39 -29.69 -1.94
N GLY A 125 -0.01 -29.88 -3.19
CA GLY A 125 -0.22 -31.20 -3.78
C GLY A 125 1.05 -31.81 -4.38
N GLY A 126 1.16 -33.15 -4.21
CA GLY A 126 1.67 -34.09 -5.14
C GLY A 126 3.15 -34.35 -5.24
N ALA A 127 3.45 -35.47 -5.81
CA ALA A 127 4.72 -36.10 -6.09
C ALA A 127 5.89 -35.12 -6.36
N GLY A 128 6.76 -34.92 -5.38
CA GLY A 128 7.97 -34.13 -5.54
C GLY A 128 8.12 -32.91 -4.64
N ALA A 129 7.38 -32.79 -3.55
CA ALA A 129 7.42 -31.63 -2.64
C ALA A 129 8.68 -31.55 -1.77
N GLY A 130 9.83 -31.91 -2.30
CA GLY A 130 11.13 -31.71 -1.71
C GLY A 130 11.76 -30.42 -2.24
N ALA A 131 11.93 -29.45 -1.35
CA ALA A 131 12.87 -28.32 -1.44
C ALA A 131 12.68 -27.20 -2.50
N VAL A 132 11.79 -27.30 -3.49
CA VAL A 132 11.70 -26.28 -4.56
C VAL A 132 10.47 -25.36 -4.40
N ALA A 133 9.40 -25.81 -3.72
CA ALA A 133 8.13 -25.09 -3.61
C ALA A 133 8.16 -23.80 -2.77
N GLY A 134 9.16 -23.63 -1.88
CA GLY A 134 9.33 -22.39 -1.10
C GLY A 134 9.75 -21.19 -1.95
N SER A 135 10.49 -21.43 -3.05
CA SER A 135 10.97 -20.39 -3.95
C SER A 135 9.86 -19.89 -4.90
N ASP A 136 9.02 -20.80 -5.39
CA ASP A 136 8.01 -20.45 -6.38
C ASP A 136 6.84 -19.68 -5.77
N MET A 137 6.36 -20.09 -4.58
CA MET A 137 5.32 -19.32 -3.87
C MET A 137 5.84 -17.95 -3.42
N HIS A 138 7.09 -17.89 -2.93
CA HIS A 138 7.72 -16.60 -2.62
C HIS A 138 7.83 -15.73 -3.88
N HIS A 139 8.16 -16.33 -5.02
CA HIS A 139 8.22 -15.64 -6.31
C HIS A 139 6.84 -15.18 -6.79
N GLU A 140 5.81 -16.01 -6.68
CA GLU A 140 4.44 -15.63 -7.01
C GLU A 140 3.87 -14.58 -6.04
N LEU A 141 4.18 -14.69 -4.74
CA LEU A 141 3.83 -13.64 -3.76
C LEU A 141 4.53 -12.31 -4.07
N LEU A 142 5.82 -12.37 -4.47
CA LEU A 142 6.54 -11.17 -4.89
C LEU A 142 5.99 -10.60 -6.20
N LYS A 143 5.61 -11.45 -7.16
CA LYS A 143 4.93 -11.03 -8.40
C LYS A 143 3.56 -10.42 -8.09
N ALA A 144 2.76 -11.07 -7.23
CA ALA A 144 1.47 -10.53 -6.80
C ALA A 144 1.63 -9.20 -6.06
N LYS A 145 2.58 -9.07 -5.14
CA LYS A 145 2.90 -7.81 -4.45
C LYS A 145 3.36 -6.72 -5.43
N ARG A 146 4.16 -7.07 -6.44
CA ARG A 146 4.55 -6.13 -7.51
C ARG A 146 3.34 -5.70 -8.32
N ARG A 147 2.49 -6.66 -8.74
CA ARG A 147 1.28 -6.39 -9.51
C ARG A 147 0.28 -5.51 -8.75
N ILE A 148 0.08 -5.76 -7.46
CA ILE A 148 -0.74 -4.90 -6.57
C ILE A 148 -0.13 -3.50 -6.49
N ARG A 149 1.19 -3.38 -6.37
CA ARG A 149 1.89 -2.10 -6.34
C ARG A 149 1.77 -1.36 -7.67
N ASP A 150 1.90 -2.08 -8.79
CA ASP A 150 1.81 -1.51 -10.14
C ASP A 150 0.38 -1.06 -10.51
N LEU A 151 -0.63 -1.71 -9.92
CA LEU A 151 -2.05 -1.35 -10.04
C LEU A 151 -2.50 -0.33 -9.00
N SER A 152 -1.75 -0.14 -7.91
CA SER A 152 -2.05 0.87 -6.90
C SER A 152 -1.80 2.27 -7.48
N ARG A 153 -2.70 3.18 -7.21
CA ARG A 153 -2.50 4.61 -7.50
C ARG A 153 -1.77 5.32 -6.36
N ASP A 154 -1.70 4.70 -5.20
CA ASP A 154 -1.14 5.30 -4.00
C ASP A 154 0.29 4.83 -3.74
N ASP A 155 1.12 5.74 -3.23
CA ASP A 155 2.44 5.43 -2.69
C ASP A 155 2.30 4.65 -1.37
N PRO A 156 2.94 3.48 -1.22
CA PRO A 156 2.74 2.61 -0.06
C PRO A 156 3.28 3.19 1.26
N VAL A 157 4.16 4.17 1.20
CA VAL A 157 4.76 4.80 2.38
C VAL A 157 3.91 5.96 2.87
N THR A 158 3.51 6.84 1.96
CA THR A 158 2.85 8.11 2.31
C THR A 158 1.34 8.08 2.17
N GLY A 159 0.78 7.18 1.36
CA GLY A 159 -0.64 7.14 0.98
C GLY A 159 -1.06 8.32 0.09
N LEU A 160 -0.10 9.02 -0.50
CA LEU A 160 -0.32 10.00 -1.56
C LEU A 160 -0.37 9.29 -2.91
N LEU A 161 -0.77 10.00 -3.97
CA LEU A 161 -0.62 9.42 -5.31
C LEU A 161 0.85 9.02 -5.55
N ASN A 162 1.07 7.86 -6.14
CA ASN A 162 2.39 7.50 -6.63
C ASN A 162 2.74 8.34 -7.87
N GLU A 163 3.99 8.34 -8.27
CA GLU A 163 4.46 9.15 -9.39
C GLU A 163 3.69 8.87 -10.69
N LYS A 164 3.40 7.61 -11.00
CA LYS A 164 2.64 7.23 -12.20
C LYS A 164 1.24 7.83 -12.18
N ALA A 165 0.51 7.63 -11.09
CA ALA A 165 -0.85 8.15 -10.95
C ALA A 165 -0.88 9.68 -10.93
N PHE A 166 0.13 10.32 -10.34
CA PHE A 166 0.25 11.77 -10.37
C PHE A 166 0.46 12.30 -11.80
N ARG A 167 1.34 11.66 -12.58
CA ARG A 167 1.58 12.02 -13.99
C ARG A 167 0.31 11.87 -14.85
N GLU A 168 -0.46 10.79 -14.62
CA GLU A 168 -1.74 10.58 -15.31
C GLU A 168 -2.74 11.72 -15.01
N VAL A 169 -2.84 12.13 -13.74
CA VAL A 169 -3.70 13.25 -13.34
C VAL A 169 -3.20 14.57 -13.95
N LEU A 170 -1.90 14.83 -13.88
CA LEU A 170 -1.30 16.03 -14.46
C LEU A 170 -1.57 16.13 -15.96
N GLU A 171 -1.41 15.05 -16.72
CA GLU A 171 -1.70 15.03 -18.17
C GLU A 171 -3.19 15.28 -18.44
N HIS A 172 -4.08 14.69 -17.66
CA HIS A 172 -5.52 14.92 -17.77
C HIS A 172 -5.87 16.39 -17.52
N ASP A 173 -5.41 16.94 -16.41
CA ASP A 173 -5.71 18.32 -16.01
C ASP A 173 -5.07 19.33 -16.96
N TRP A 174 -3.89 19.02 -17.49
CA TRP A 174 -3.26 19.83 -18.55
C TRP A 174 -4.11 19.88 -19.81
N ALA A 175 -4.69 18.76 -20.23
CA ALA A 175 -5.56 18.73 -21.40
C ALA A 175 -6.87 19.54 -21.16
N VAL A 176 -7.39 19.54 -19.94
CA VAL A 176 -8.53 20.36 -19.53
C VAL A 176 -8.15 21.85 -19.55
N ALA A 177 -7.04 22.20 -18.88
CA ALA A 177 -6.52 23.57 -18.81
C ALA A 177 -6.19 24.16 -20.20
N SER A 178 -5.69 23.33 -21.12
CA SER A 178 -5.44 23.75 -22.49
C SER A 178 -6.71 24.18 -23.23
N ARG A 179 -7.82 23.46 -23.02
CA ARG A 179 -9.13 23.81 -23.61
C ARG A 179 -9.71 25.07 -22.98
N GLU A 180 -9.55 25.22 -21.66
CA GLU A 180 -10.03 26.36 -20.89
C GLU A 180 -9.10 27.58 -20.99
N LYS A 181 -7.95 27.45 -21.64
CA LYS A 181 -6.88 28.47 -21.74
C LYS A 181 -6.42 28.97 -20.37
N SER A 182 -6.38 28.04 -19.41
CA SER A 182 -5.95 28.32 -18.04
C SER A 182 -4.50 27.91 -17.77
N THR A 183 -4.00 28.31 -16.61
CA THR A 183 -2.65 28.03 -16.13
C THR A 183 -2.73 26.94 -15.07
N LEU A 184 -1.79 25.99 -15.11
CA LEU A 184 -1.55 25.05 -14.04
C LEU A 184 -0.23 25.37 -13.35
N SER A 185 -0.18 25.13 -12.04
CA SER A 185 0.99 25.33 -11.21
C SER A 185 1.38 24.05 -10.51
N LEU A 186 2.69 23.77 -10.50
CA LEU A 186 3.29 22.65 -9.80
C LEU A 186 4.18 23.18 -8.68
N VAL A 187 4.18 22.49 -7.54
CA VAL A 187 5.10 22.77 -6.44
C VAL A 187 5.78 21.46 -6.06
N VAL A 188 7.10 21.39 -6.16
CA VAL A 188 7.89 20.26 -5.67
C VAL A 188 8.50 20.63 -4.32
N PHE A 189 8.31 19.77 -3.34
CA PHE A 189 8.91 19.85 -2.02
C PHE A 189 9.95 18.74 -1.90
N ALA A 190 11.20 19.08 -1.65
CA ALA A 190 12.27 18.13 -1.35
C ALA A 190 12.59 18.21 0.15
N LEU A 191 12.65 17.08 0.85
CA LEU A 191 13.09 17.06 2.24
C LEU A 191 14.59 17.32 2.30
N ASP A 192 14.97 18.30 3.12
CA ASP A 192 16.36 18.71 3.27
C ASP A 192 17.16 17.63 4.02
N ASP A 193 18.36 17.33 3.53
CA ASP A 193 19.31 16.38 4.12
C ASP A 193 18.71 14.99 4.43
N PHE A 194 17.75 14.52 3.62
CA PHE A 194 16.99 13.30 3.93
C PHE A 194 17.87 12.04 4.02
N ASP A 195 18.92 11.94 3.21
CA ASP A 195 19.85 10.80 3.28
C ASP A 195 20.57 10.75 4.63
N ALA A 196 21.00 11.92 5.14
CA ALA A 196 21.57 12.02 6.47
C ALA A 196 20.56 11.66 7.59
N TYR A 197 19.27 11.90 7.37
CA TYR A 197 18.20 11.45 8.28
C TYR A 197 18.09 9.92 8.27
N VAL A 198 18.11 9.31 7.09
CA VAL A 198 18.08 7.84 6.93
C VAL A 198 19.26 7.18 7.61
N ASP A 199 20.46 7.75 7.47
CA ASP A 199 21.70 7.24 8.09
C ASP A 199 21.65 7.25 9.62
N VAL A 200 20.99 8.24 10.21
CA VAL A 200 20.88 8.35 11.67
C VAL A 200 19.80 7.46 12.26
N PHE A 201 18.60 7.46 11.64
CA PHE A 201 17.41 6.87 12.25
C PHE A 201 16.95 5.58 11.57
N GLY A 202 17.53 5.23 10.43
CA GLY A 202 17.18 4.06 9.65
C GLY A 202 15.90 4.23 8.82
N LYS A 203 15.67 3.26 7.95
CA LYS A 203 14.59 3.29 6.95
C LYS A 203 13.18 3.42 7.54
N HIS A 204 12.89 2.72 8.64
CA HIS A 204 11.54 2.76 9.25
C HIS A 204 11.17 4.15 9.80
N ALA A 205 12.14 4.82 10.43
CA ALA A 205 11.94 6.19 10.90
C ALA A 205 11.81 7.17 9.73
N ALA A 206 12.59 6.98 8.67
CA ALA A 206 12.51 7.75 7.44
C ALA A 206 11.14 7.60 6.74
N ASP A 207 10.61 6.38 6.63
CA ASP A 207 9.27 6.13 6.11
C ASP A 207 8.17 6.79 6.96
N SER A 208 8.33 6.77 8.29
CA SER A 208 7.42 7.46 9.21
C SER A 208 7.49 8.98 9.05
N CYS A 209 8.70 9.53 8.87
CA CYS A 209 8.91 10.94 8.59
C CYS A 209 8.22 11.35 7.29
N LEU A 210 8.47 10.64 6.18
CA LEU A 210 7.83 10.88 4.88
C LEU A 210 6.30 10.83 4.96
N ARG A 211 5.75 9.88 5.71
CA ARG A 211 4.30 9.78 5.93
C ARG A 211 3.75 11.01 6.63
N ARG A 212 4.41 11.47 7.69
CA ARG A 212 3.99 12.67 8.45
C ARG A 212 4.09 13.93 7.60
N VAL A 213 5.17 14.09 6.84
CA VAL A 213 5.36 15.22 5.92
C VAL A 213 4.31 15.18 4.81
N GLY A 214 4.10 14.02 4.16
CA GLY A 214 3.07 13.86 3.13
C GLY A 214 1.66 14.21 3.63
N GLN A 215 1.33 13.81 4.86
CA GLN A 215 0.05 14.18 5.48
C GLN A 215 -0.05 15.68 5.77
N ALA A 216 1.04 16.33 6.18
CA ALA A 216 1.06 17.78 6.41
C ALA A 216 0.83 18.53 5.09
N VAL A 217 1.51 18.13 4.01
CA VAL A 217 1.29 18.69 2.67
C VAL A 217 -0.18 18.52 2.26
N ARG A 218 -0.71 17.29 2.34
CA ARG A 218 -2.10 16.98 1.96
C ARG A 218 -3.12 17.80 2.75
N ARG A 219 -2.93 17.97 4.06
CA ARG A 219 -3.86 18.76 4.91
C ARG A 219 -3.80 20.25 4.61
N SER A 220 -2.72 20.73 4.02
CA SER A 220 -2.54 22.13 3.66
C SER A 220 -3.19 22.50 2.33
N LEU A 221 -3.64 21.51 1.54
CA LEU A 221 -4.40 21.75 0.31
C LEU A 221 -5.74 22.39 0.67
N ARG A 222 -6.14 23.42 -0.08
CA ARG A 222 -7.36 24.17 0.20
C ARG A 222 -8.48 23.89 -0.80
N ARG A 223 -8.14 23.50 -2.01
CA ARG A 223 -9.09 23.25 -3.08
C ARG A 223 -9.29 21.77 -3.28
N ALA A 224 -10.52 21.39 -3.56
CA ALA A 224 -10.85 19.99 -3.86
C ALA A 224 -10.16 19.48 -5.16
N SER A 225 -9.77 20.43 -6.04
CA SER A 225 -9.04 20.15 -7.28
C SER A 225 -7.53 20.05 -7.10
N ASP A 226 -6.98 20.47 -5.95
CA ASP A 226 -5.54 20.35 -5.70
C ASP A 226 -5.19 18.89 -5.44
N VAL A 227 -4.13 18.42 -6.07
CA VAL A 227 -3.69 17.02 -6.01
C VAL A 227 -2.27 16.95 -5.50
N VAL A 228 -1.96 15.93 -4.69
CA VAL A 228 -0.62 15.70 -4.16
C VAL A 228 -0.17 14.27 -4.45
N GLY A 229 1.09 14.13 -4.87
CA GLY A 229 1.74 12.86 -5.13
C GLY A 229 3.13 12.81 -4.52
N ARG A 230 3.69 11.62 -4.46
CA ARG A 230 5.08 11.37 -4.12
C ARG A 230 5.85 11.00 -5.38
N LEU A 231 6.97 11.64 -5.58
CA LEU A 231 7.96 11.28 -6.59
C LEU A 231 9.00 10.32 -5.98
N ASP A 232 10.02 9.98 -6.75
CA ASP A 232 11.18 9.22 -6.28
C ASP A 232 11.90 9.93 -5.11
N GLY A 233 12.60 9.16 -4.31
CA GLY A 233 13.34 9.69 -3.16
C GLY A 233 12.44 10.33 -2.11
N ALA A 234 12.83 11.52 -1.65
CA ALA A 234 12.16 12.29 -0.61
C ALA A 234 11.40 13.51 -1.17
N ARG A 235 10.87 13.40 -2.39
CA ARG A 235 10.17 14.49 -3.06
C ARG A 235 8.67 14.28 -3.05
N ILE A 236 7.94 15.35 -2.70
CA ILE A 236 6.48 15.43 -2.74
C ILE A 236 6.10 16.53 -3.72
N ILE A 237 5.12 16.29 -4.54
CA ILE A 237 4.65 17.24 -5.56
C ILE A 237 3.18 17.56 -5.36
N ALA A 238 2.84 18.84 -5.51
CA ALA A 238 1.45 19.30 -5.52
C ALA A 238 1.13 19.94 -6.88
N LEU A 239 -0.07 19.64 -7.40
CA LEU A 239 -0.68 20.28 -8.54
C LEU A 239 -1.75 21.25 -8.02
N SER A 240 -1.71 22.49 -8.48
CA SER A 240 -2.69 23.52 -8.14
C SER A 240 -3.21 24.21 -9.39
N HIS A 241 -4.52 24.46 -9.39
CA HIS A 241 -5.21 25.21 -10.44
C HIS A 241 -5.23 26.73 -10.15
N ALA A 242 -4.34 27.21 -9.24
CA ALA A 242 -4.15 28.61 -9.01
C ALA A 242 -3.39 29.25 -10.18
N SER A 243 -3.90 30.32 -10.74
CA SER A 243 -3.31 31.04 -11.87
C SER A 243 -2.35 32.14 -11.47
N ASP A 244 -2.39 32.54 -10.20
CA ASP A 244 -1.54 33.59 -9.64
C ASP A 244 -0.30 32.99 -9.00
N GLN A 245 0.87 33.39 -9.50
CA GLN A 245 2.16 32.86 -9.06
C GLN A 245 2.47 33.22 -7.63
N ASP A 246 2.12 34.43 -7.17
CA ASP A 246 2.37 34.88 -5.80
C ASP A 246 1.58 34.04 -4.81
N SER A 247 0.30 33.78 -5.12
CA SER A 247 -0.56 32.89 -4.31
C SER A 247 -0.01 31.47 -4.21
N VAL A 248 0.60 30.92 -5.28
CA VAL A 248 1.21 29.59 -5.27
C VAL A 248 2.49 29.60 -4.43
N GLN A 249 3.28 30.67 -4.52
CA GLN A 249 4.49 30.84 -3.71
C GLN A 249 4.17 30.93 -2.21
N GLU A 250 3.17 31.74 -1.84
CA GLU A 250 2.68 31.83 -0.45
C GLU A 250 2.13 30.49 0.05
N PHE A 251 1.42 29.76 -0.81
CA PHE A 251 0.91 28.44 -0.50
C PHE A 251 2.06 27.46 -0.21
N ALA A 252 3.11 27.44 -1.06
CA ALA A 252 4.29 26.62 -0.87
C ALA A 252 5.05 26.96 0.43
N ALA A 253 5.27 28.24 0.71
CA ALA A 253 5.93 28.72 1.92
C ALA A 253 5.16 28.32 3.20
N ARG A 254 3.82 28.38 3.14
CA ARG A 254 2.97 27.95 4.25
C ARG A 254 3.07 26.45 4.51
N ILE A 255 3.15 25.63 3.44
CA ILE A 255 3.38 24.19 3.57
C ILE A 255 4.75 23.91 4.19
N ALA A 256 5.81 24.58 3.74
CA ALA A 256 7.15 24.45 4.30
C ALA A 256 7.17 24.78 5.79
N THR A 257 6.44 25.82 6.19
CA THR A 257 6.25 26.17 7.62
C THR A 257 5.53 25.07 8.38
N ALA A 258 4.43 24.53 7.84
CA ALA A 258 3.69 23.45 8.48
C ALA A 258 4.52 22.16 8.63
N VAL A 259 5.39 21.85 7.67
CA VAL A 259 6.34 20.75 7.80
C VAL A 259 7.33 20.96 8.93
N ARG A 260 7.92 22.16 9.04
CA ARG A 260 8.84 22.50 10.14
C ARG A 260 8.14 22.44 11.51
N GLU A 261 6.88 22.83 11.58
CA GLU A 261 6.06 22.79 12.80
C GLU A 261 5.72 21.35 13.25
N LEU A 262 5.92 20.32 12.41
CA LEU A 262 5.84 18.93 12.86
C LEU A 262 6.86 18.59 13.97
N GLY A 263 7.92 19.41 14.13
CA GLY A 263 8.91 19.26 15.17
C GLY A 263 9.70 17.94 15.11
N ILE A 264 9.84 17.34 13.90
CA ILE A 264 10.60 16.11 13.72
C ILE A 264 12.08 16.45 13.83
N HIS A 265 12.75 15.93 14.85
CA HIS A 265 14.15 16.23 15.11
C HIS A 265 15.06 15.67 14.02
N HIS A 266 16.02 16.49 13.53
CA HIS A 266 17.00 16.12 12.50
C HIS A 266 18.41 16.58 12.92
N PRO A 267 19.17 15.74 13.67
CA PRO A 267 20.42 16.16 14.29
C PRO A 267 21.57 16.41 13.31
N ARG A 268 21.48 15.88 12.09
CA ARG A 268 22.49 16.05 11.03
C ARG A 268 22.06 16.99 9.91
N SER A 269 20.92 17.64 10.04
CA SER A 269 20.55 18.63 9.02
C SER A 269 21.44 19.87 9.11
N THR A 270 21.86 20.36 7.95
CA THR A 270 22.62 21.61 7.79
C THR A 270 21.73 22.84 7.81
N VAL A 271 20.41 22.64 7.59
CA VAL A 271 19.42 23.72 7.46
C VAL A 271 18.76 24.04 8.80
N SER A 272 18.38 23.01 9.58
CA SER A 272 17.61 23.21 10.83
C SER A 272 17.76 22.00 11.76
N LYS A 273 17.51 22.20 13.07
CA LYS A 273 17.41 21.09 14.04
C LYS A 273 16.19 20.18 13.81
N PHE A 274 15.30 20.59 12.95
CA PHE A 274 14.09 19.87 12.60
C PHE A 274 14.06 19.57 11.10
N VAL A 275 13.30 18.58 10.70
CA VAL A 275 13.03 18.29 9.30
C VAL A 275 12.38 19.50 8.65
N THR A 276 12.95 19.93 7.54
CA THR A 276 12.45 21.00 6.69
C THR A 276 12.33 20.52 5.24
N VAL A 277 11.69 21.33 4.42
CA VAL A 277 11.58 21.11 2.97
C VAL A 277 11.98 22.38 2.23
N THR A 278 12.79 22.20 1.22
CA THR A 278 13.00 23.20 0.17
C THR A 278 11.95 22.98 -0.92
N PHE A 279 11.42 24.05 -1.46
CA PHE A 279 10.40 23.94 -2.51
C PHE A 279 10.73 24.76 -3.74
N ARG A 280 10.20 24.32 -4.87
CA ARG A 280 10.22 25.03 -6.17
C ARG A 280 8.82 25.10 -6.74
N VAL A 281 8.51 26.22 -7.36
CA VAL A 281 7.24 26.48 -8.03
C VAL A 281 7.48 26.63 -9.52
N GLY A 282 6.68 25.94 -10.30
CA GLY A 282 6.61 26.11 -11.76
C GLY A 282 5.17 26.32 -12.19
N SER A 283 4.93 27.26 -13.08
CA SER A 283 3.61 27.53 -13.64
C SER A 283 3.68 27.53 -15.16
N GLY A 284 2.70 26.89 -15.80
CA GLY A 284 2.63 26.77 -17.23
C GLY A 284 1.25 27.13 -17.78
N ASN A 285 1.22 27.97 -18.80
CA ASN A 285 0.00 28.20 -19.58
C ASN A 285 -0.20 27.03 -20.54
N ALA A 286 -1.17 26.19 -20.26
CA ALA A 286 -1.45 24.99 -21.03
C ALA A 286 -1.89 25.25 -22.47
N ALA A 287 -2.34 26.48 -22.79
CA ALA A 287 -2.70 26.87 -24.16
C ALA A 287 -1.51 27.43 -24.98
N ALA A 288 -0.33 27.58 -24.37
CA ALA A 288 0.84 28.08 -25.09
C ALA A 288 1.33 27.06 -26.14
N LYS A 289 1.83 27.58 -27.25
CA LYS A 289 2.33 26.73 -28.34
C LYS A 289 3.51 25.87 -27.86
N ASN A 290 3.44 24.56 -28.09
CA ASN A 290 4.44 23.56 -27.68
C ASN A 290 4.59 23.37 -26.15
N ALA A 291 3.70 23.92 -25.32
CA ALA A 291 3.68 23.64 -23.91
C ALA A 291 3.13 22.23 -23.63
N THR A 292 3.81 21.46 -22.78
CA THR A 292 3.36 20.14 -22.35
C THR A 292 3.50 19.99 -20.84
N ALA A 293 2.62 19.20 -20.24
CA ALA A 293 2.68 18.84 -18.83
C ALA A 293 4.04 18.26 -18.45
N LYS A 294 4.56 17.38 -19.31
CA LYS A 294 5.86 16.74 -19.11
C LYS A 294 7.00 17.75 -19.08
N ALA A 295 7.04 18.71 -20.03
CA ALA A 295 8.10 19.71 -20.08
C ALA A 295 8.13 20.58 -18.81
N LEU A 296 6.95 21.02 -18.32
CA LEU A 296 6.85 21.77 -17.08
C LEU A 296 7.36 20.98 -15.87
N LEU A 297 7.01 19.68 -15.80
CA LEU A 297 7.46 18.83 -14.71
C LEU A 297 8.96 18.57 -14.79
N ASP A 298 9.50 18.23 -15.96
CA ASP A 298 10.92 17.93 -16.15
C ASP A 298 11.80 19.17 -15.87
N GLU A 299 11.38 20.36 -16.28
CA GLU A 299 12.05 21.62 -15.96
C GLU A 299 12.10 21.88 -14.45
N LEU A 300 10.96 21.63 -13.77
CA LEU A 300 10.89 21.82 -12.32
C LEU A 300 11.79 20.84 -11.57
N LEU A 301 11.87 19.59 -12.04
CA LEU A 301 12.70 18.54 -11.44
C LEU A 301 14.19 18.72 -11.71
N ALA A 302 14.57 19.20 -12.91
CA ALA A 302 15.98 19.45 -13.26
C ALA A 302 16.66 20.44 -12.32
N GLY A 303 15.90 21.37 -11.76
CA GLY A 303 16.44 22.34 -10.81
C GLY A 303 16.46 21.87 -9.33
N THR A 304 15.99 20.66 -8.99
CA THR A 304 16.02 20.10 -7.62
C THR A 304 17.17 19.13 -7.39
N ALA A 305 18.14 19.06 -8.31
CA ALA A 305 19.26 18.10 -8.29
C ALA A 305 20.55 18.68 -7.67
N GLU A 306 20.46 19.71 -6.80
CA GLU A 306 21.61 20.21 -5.99
C GLU A 306 21.32 20.06 -4.50
#